data_55cd78b3bd1b14add6e491ed46e65474
#
_entry.id   55cd78b3bd1b14add6e491ed46e65474
#
_cell.length_a   1.000
_cell.length_b   1.000
_cell.length_c   1.000
_cell.angle_alpha   90.00
_cell.angle_beta   90.00
_cell.angle_gamma   90.00
#
_symmetry.space_group_name_H-M   'P 1'
#
loop_
_entity.id
_entity.type
_entity.pdbx_description
1 polymer ?
#
loop_
_entity_poly.entity_id
_entity_poly.type
_entity_poly.pdbx_seq_one_letter_code
_entity_poly.pdbx_strand_id
1 'polypeptide(L)'
;MQLSGLNNHRVRQHNRRTIMSLVWRYKRLSKSQLAQHTGLSIPAVSKILDELVADKKLGHSSENLSTRGMNSGHYQIPDEGPLILCMNVSPTSIESQLIDARMSPLGEFRWTDVNAQTPEALLQAIENLWQQQRKQWPGQRINLALGIHGQVDTATGVSQMMPQAPWKKPVEIKYLLEEKLGITVKVDNDCVMLALAEKWQNPANRDDICVINVDYGIGSSFVINGQVYRGTLNGSGQIGHTIFDRDGVACACGRYGCLETVASLSALKKQARLWLKSQPGTLGLDPDSLTSLQLIEAWRQGNAPIQRWADEAANAIGLTLYNLLNILNINQIWFYGRSCAFGERWLQTINRQIGFTPFDHGDAVRNRQTEIAFGGLTRQQQIIGIGFLFVEDALAEG
;
A
#
# COMPACT_ATOMS: atom_id res chain seq x y z
N MET A 1 18.67 -25.40 -11.05
CA MET A 1 18.74 -23.95 -11.33
C MET A 1 19.55 -23.78 -12.60
N GLN A 2 18.90 -23.49 -13.76
CA GLN A 2 19.62 -23.22 -15.00
C GLN A 2 20.11 -21.75 -14.96
N LEU A 3 21.40 -21.56 -14.84
CA LEU A 3 22.06 -20.27 -15.02
C LEU A 3 22.04 -19.94 -16.51
N SER A 4 21.06 -19.15 -16.96
CA SER A 4 21.06 -18.65 -18.32
C SER A 4 21.81 -17.30 -18.37
N GLY A 5 22.84 -17.23 -19.20
CA GLY A 5 23.60 -16.00 -19.42
C GLY A 5 22.71 -14.83 -19.89
N LEU A 6 23.13 -13.59 -19.59
CA LEU A 6 22.52 -12.39 -20.15
C LEU A 6 22.73 -12.40 -21.67
N ASN A 7 21.67 -12.66 -22.42
CA ASN A 7 21.66 -12.47 -23.87
C ASN A 7 21.17 -11.05 -24.22
N ASN A 8 21.45 -10.60 -25.44
CA ASN A 8 21.03 -9.27 -25.92
C ASN A 8 19.54 -9.00 -25.76
N HIS A 9 18.69 -10.02 -25.81
CA HIS A 9 17.27 -9.90 -25.63
C HIS A 9 16.89 -9.53 -24.18
N ARG A 10 17.51 -10.14 -23.17
CA ARG A 10 17.27 -9.82 -21.75
C ARG A 10 17.76 -8.43 -21.37
N VAL A 11 18.94 -8.04 -21.88
CA VAL A 11 19.46 -6.67 -21.70
C VAL A 11 18.48 -5.65 -22.30
N ARG A 12 17.96 -5.93 -23.49
CA ARG A 12 16.99 -5.05 -24.15
C ARG A 12 15.68 -4.95 -23.37
N GLN A 13 15.13 -6.05 -22.90
CA GLN A 13 13.93 -6.05 -22.04
C GLN A 13 14.17 -5.26 -20.75
N HIS A 14 15.30 -5.48 -20.10
CA HIS A 14 15.65 -4.72 -18.90
C HIS A 14 15.68 -3.21 -19.18
N ASN A 15 16.35 -2.77 -20.25
CA ASN A 15 16.42 -1.37 -20.62
C ASN A 15 15.04 -0.78 -20.98
N ARG A 16 14.18 -1.54 -21.67
CA ARG A 16 12.79 -1.14 -21.94
C ARG A 16 12.01 -0.90 -20.65
N ARG A 17 12.07 -1.84 -19.70
CA ARG A 17 11.43 -1.73 -18.38
C ARG A 17 11.94 -0.52 -17.61
N THR A 18 13.25 -0.30 -17.61
CA THR A 18 13.87 0.85 -16.95
C THR A 18 13.35 2.17 -17.52
N ILE A 19 13.33 2.32 -18.85
CA ILE A 19 12.80 3.52 -19.52
C ILE A 19 11.31 3.71 -19.19
N MET A 20 10.49 2.67 -19.29
CA MET A 20 9.08 2.73 -18.93
C MET A 20 8.87 3.14 -17.47
N SER A 21 9.63 2.54 -16.53
CA SER A 21 9.56 2.88 -15.12
C SER A 21 9.91 4.35 -14.86
N LEU A 22 10.92 4.89 -15.53
CA LEU A 22 11.28 6.30 -15.44
C LEU A 22 10.17 7.22 -15.97
N VAL A 23 9.56 6.88 -17.13
CA VAL A 23 8.45 7.67 -17.67
C VAL A 23 7.22 7.61 -16.75
N TRP A 24 6.91 6.47 -16.11
CA TRP A 24 5.87 6.37 -15.09
C TRP A 24 6.16 7.25 -13.87
N ARG A 25 7.40 7.21 -13.37
CA ARG A 25 7.83 7.97 -12.17
C ARG A 25 7.83 9.47 -12.41
N TYR A 26 8.41 9.92 -13.52
CA TYR A 26 8.60 11.35 -13.82
C TYR A 26 7.51 11.94 -14.73
N LYS A 27 6.56 11.11 -15.17
CA LYS A 27 5.42 11.46 -16.02
C LYS A 27 5.81 11.90 -17.43
N ARG A 28 6.93 12.62 -17.60
CA ARG A 28 7.36 13.19 -18.86
C ARG A 28 8.88 13.36 -18.89
N LEU A 29 9.54 12.76 -19.86
CA LEU A 29 10.99 12.81 -20.01
C LEU A 29 11.41 12.97 -21.47
N SER A 30 12.50 13.72 -21.70
CA SER A 30 13.17 13.81 -23.00
C SER A 30 14.16 12.66 -23.21
N LYS A 31 14.60 12.44 -24.47
CA LYS A 31 15.66 11.46 -24.79
C LYS A 31 16.94 11.69 -23.99
N SER A 32 17.35 12.92 -23.82
CA SER A 32 18.57 13.29 -23.08
C SER A 32 18.44 13.00 -21.58
N GLN A 33 17.29 13.31 -20.98
CA GLN A 33 17.02 12.97 -19.58
C GLN A 33 17.00 11.45 -19.35
N LEU A 34 16.36 10.69 -20.25
CA LEU A 34 16.36 9.24 -20.19
C LEU A 34 17.77 8.65 -20.34
N ALA A 35 18.59 9.19 -21.24
CA ALA A 35 20.00 8.80 -21.39
C ALA A 35 20.79 9.07 -20.11
N GLN A 36 20.59 10.24 -19.49
CA GLN A 36 21.23 10.61 -18.23
C GLN A 36 20.84 9.66 -17.08
N HIS A 37 19.55 9.34 -16.93
CA HIS A 37 19.05 8.47 -15.87
C HIS A 37 19.48 7.01 -16.04
N THR A 38 19.59 6.53 -17.30
CA THR A 38 19.87 5.11 -17.59
C THR A 38 21.34 4.81 -17.81
N GLY A 39 22.18 5.82 -18.06
CA GLY A 39 23.56 5.67 -18.52
C GLY A 39 23.68 5.12 -19.95
N LEU A 40 22.57 5.00 -20.69
CA LEU A 40 22.58 4.55 -22.07
C LEU A 40 22.95 5.70 -23.04
N SER A 41 23.51 5.34 -24.18
CA SER A 41 23.74 6.32 -25.25
C SER A 41 22.41 6.83 -25.84
N ILE A 42 22.39 8.09 -26.31
CA ILE A 42 21.18 8.67 -26.95
C ILE A 42 20.65 7.82 -28.11
N PRO A 43 21.50 7.26 -29.00
CA PRO A 43 21.02 6.35 -30.06
C PRO A 43 20.34 5.09 -29.52
N ALA A 44 20.88 4.51 -28.45
CA ALA A 44 20.27 3.33 -27.82
C ALA A 44 18.89 3.67 -27.22
N VAL A 45 18.79 4.79 -26.49
CA VAL A 45 17.51 5.29 -25.93
C VAL A 45 16.52 5.58 -27.07
N SER A 46 16.99 6.23 -28.18
CA SER A 46 16.10 6.52 -29.31
C SER A 46 15.48 5.26 -29.88
N LYS A 47 16.28 4.22 -30.12
CA LYS A 47 15.79 2.95 -30.65
C LYS A 47 14.71 2.30 -29.76
N ILE A 48 14.94 2.32 -28.44
CA ILE A 48 13.98 1.77 -27.47
C ILE A 48 12.68 2.59 -27.46
N LEU A 49 12.79 3.92 -27.51
CA LEU A 49 11.63 4.81 -27.54
C LEU A 49 10.82 4.63 -28.83
N ASP A 50 11.47 4.50 -29.98
CA ASP A 50 10.78 4.27 -31.26
C ASP A 50 9.98 2.96 -31.23
N GLU A 51 10.52 1.91 -30.61
CA GLU A 51 9.81 0.64 -30.38
C GLU A 51 8.63 0.81 -29.42
N LEU A 52 8.82 1.50 -28.28
CA LEU A 52 7.76 1.70 -27.30
C LEU A 52 6.62 2.57 -27.84
N VAL A 53 6.93 3.52 -28.74
CA VAL A 53 5.92 4.31 -29.45
C VAL A 53 5.18 3.46 -30.49
N ALA A 54 5.91 2.64 -31.26
CA ALA A 54 5.28 1.70 -32.21
C ALA A 54 4.35 0.71 -31.51
N ASP A 55 4.73 0.23 -30.32
CA ASP A 55 3.93 -0.65 -29.46
C ASP A 55 2.79 0.10 -28.75
N LYS A 56 2.62 1.41 -28.95
CA LYS A 56 1.64 2.28 -28.27
C LYS A 56 1.79 2.31 -26.75
N LYS A 57 2.95 1.93 -26.23
CA LYS A 57 3.27 1.98 -24.79
C LYS A 57 3.69 3.38 -24.35
N LEU A 58 4.24 4.19 -25.27
CA LEU A 58 4.56 5.59 -25.06
C LEU A 58 3.97 6.45 -26.18
N GLY A 59 3.76 7.73 -25.89
CA GLY A 59 3.36 8.76 -26.84
C GLY A 59 4.27 9.98 -26.74
N HIS A 60 4.19 10.84 -27.77
CA HIS A 60 4.83 12.15 -27.74
C HIS A 60 3.94 13.15 -27.00
N SER A 61 4.55 13.97 -26.15
CA SER A 61 3.82 15.09 -25.54
C SER A 61 3.61 16.20 -26.56
N SER A 62 2.38 16.68 -26.69
CA SER A 62 1.99 17.78 -27.61
C SER A 62 2.38 19.18 -27.11
N GLU A 63 2.76 19.33 -25.84
CA GLU A 63 3.15 20.63 -25.30
C GLU A 63 4.59 20.99 -25.62
N ASN A 64 4.75 21.97 -26.50
CA ASN A 64 6.05 22.59 -26.80
C ASN A 64 6.47 23.51 -25.64
N LEU A 65 7.39 23.06 -24.80
CA LEU A 65 8.01 23.87 -23.72
C LEU A 65 9.35 24.50 -24.18
N SER A 66 9.56 24.84 -25.42
CA SER A 66 10.81 25.53 -25.83
C SER A 66 10.58 26.75 -26.71
N THR A 67 10.96 27.89 -26.17
CA THR A 67 11.08 29.19 -26.83
C THR A 67 12.30 29.30 -27.76
N ARG A 68 13.02 28.23 -28.10
CA ARG A 68 14.15 28.20 -29.04
C ARG A 68 14.24 26.85 -29.75
N GLY A 69 13.64 26.76 -30.93
CA GLY A 69 14.09 26.07 -32.13
C GLY A 69 14.59 24.61 -32.11
N MET A 70 14.54 23.87 -31.01
CA MET A 70 14.83 22.46 -30.96
C MET A 70 13.63 21.74 -30.30
N ASN A 71 12.89 21.01 -31.13
CA ASN A 71 11.87 20.07 -30.66
C ASN A 71 12.54 18.92 -29.89
N SER A 72 12.90 19.14 -28.65
CA SER A 72 13.24 18.02 -27.75
C SER A 72 11.94 17.31 -27.38
N GLY A 73 11.50 16.38 -28.25
CA GLY A 73 10.29 15.60 -28.01
C GLY A 73 10.35 14.96 -26.64
N HIS A 74 9.32 15.23 -25.82
CA HIS A 74 9.13 14.56 -24.54
C HIS A 74 8.24 13.33 -24.77
N TYR A 75 8.53 12.29 -24.03
CA TYR A 75 7.78 11.02 -24.03
C TYR A 75 6.98 10.91 -22.76
N GLN A 76 5.77 10.37 -22.87
CA GLN A 76 4.82 10.21 -21.77
C GLN A 76 3.96 8.97 -22.00
N ILE A 77 3.26 8.52 -20.97
CA ILE A 77 2.23 7.49 -21.11
C ILE A 77 1.08 8.07 -21.95
N PRO A 78 0.53 7.31 -22.92
CA PRO A 78 -0.61 7.76 -23.71
C PRO A 78 -1.84 8.10 -22.85
N ASP A 79 -2.66 9.04 -23.33
CA ASP A 79 -3.94 9.35 -22.68
C ASP A 79 -4.99 8.26 -22.92
N GLU A 80 -4.85 7.55 -24.04
CA GLU A 80 -5.77 6.51 -24.45
C GLU A 80 -5.51 5.23 -23.67
N GLY A 81 -6.54 4.68 -23.05
CA GLY A 81 -6.46 3.44 -22.31
C GLY A 81 -7.74 3.22 -21.48
N PRO A 82 -7.89 2.03 -20.89
CA PRO A 82 -9.01 1.77 -20.00
C PRO A 82 -8.89 2.64 -18.74
N LEU A 83 -10.02 3.09 -18.23
CA LEU A 83 -10.12 3.65 -16.89
C LEU A 83 -9.95 2.53 -15.86
N ILE A 84 -9.51 2.88 -14.67
CA ILE A 84 -9.37 1.93 -13.56
C ILE A 84 -10.15 2.46 -12.36
N LEU A 85 -11.06 1.68 -11.85
CA LEU A 85 -11.72 1.98 -10.58
C LEU A 85 -10.94 1.29 -9.46
N CYS A 86 -10.19 2.09 -8.72
CA CYS A 86 -9.43 1.67 -7.54
C CYS A 86 -10.34 1.61 -6.33
N MET A 87 -10.30 0.52 -5.59
CA MET A 87 -11.09 0.36 -4.37
C MET A 87 -10.24 -0.20 -3.24
N ASN A 88 -10.40 0.34 -2.02
CA ASN A 88 -9.98 -0.29 -0.77
C ASN A 88 -11.21 -0.91 -0.12
N VAL A 89 -11.22 -2.22 0.04
CA VAL A 89 -12.42 -3.01 0.33
C VAL A 89 -12.32 -3.68 1.69
N SER A 90 -13.28 -3.37 2.56
CA SER A 90 -13.55 -4.08 3.80
C SER A 90 -15.01 -4.54 3.84
N PRO A 91 -15.41 -5.42 4.77
CA PRO A 91 -16.81 -5.84 4.90
C PRO A 91 -17.75 -4.70 5.32
N THR A 92 -17.19 -3.64 5.93
CA THR A 92 -17.96 -2.53 6.51
C THR A 92 -17.93 -1.27 5.65
N SER A 93 -16.94 -1.14 4.75
CA SER A 93 -16.79 0.06 3.92
C SER A 93 -15.98 -0.22 2.65
N ILE A 94 -16.27 0.54 1.62
CA ILE A 94 -15.47 0.59 0.38
C ILE A 94 -15.12 2.06 0.12
N GLU A 95 -13.83 2.32 -0.03
CA GLU A 95 -13.32 3.58 -0.52
C GLU A 95 -12.97 3.42 -1.99
N SER A 96 -13.32 4.39 -2.82
CA SER A 96 -13.10 4.25 -4.26
C SER A 96 -12.66 5.55 -4.93
N GLN A 97 -11.82 5.41 -5.96
CA GLN A 97 -11.36 6.47 -6.83
C GLN A 97 -11.23 5.95 -8.26
N LEU A 98 -11.89 6.61 -9.20
CA LEU A 98 -11.66 6.36 -10.62
C LEU A 98 -10.39 7.10 -11.08
N ILE A 99 -9.59 6.45 -11.92
CA ILE A 99 -8.37 7.03 -12.50
C ILE A 99 -8.31 6.77 -14.00
N ASP A 100 -7.58 7.61 -14.71
CA ASP A 100 -7.26 7.43 -16.14
C ASP A 100 -6.05 6.50 -16.36
N ALA A 101 -5.68 6.30 -17.63
CA ALA A 101 -4.53 5.49 -18.02
C ALA A 101 -3.17 6.02 -17.51
N ARG A 102 -3.09 7.28 -17.07
CA ARG A 102 -1.91 7.92 -16.48
C ARG A 102 -1.91 7.90 -14.96
N MET A 103 -2.86 7.20 -14.35
CA MET A 103 -3.08 7.16 -12.88
C MET A 103 -3.52 8.51 -12.30
N SER A 104 -4.09 9.41 -13.12
CA SER A 104 -4.65 10.68 -12.65
C SER A 104 -6.08 10.48 -12.17
N PRO A 105 -6.47 11.08 -11.03
CA PRO A 105 -7.82 10.93 -10.51
C PRO A 105 -8.86 11.58 -11.41
N LEU A 106 -9.97 10.88 -11.60
CA LEU A 106 -11.16 11.35 -12.32
C LEU A 106 -12.34 11.38 -11.36
N GLY A 107 -13.06 12.50 -11.31
CA GLY A 107 -14.18 12.68 -10.39
C GLY A 107 -13.75 12.73 -8.92
N GLU A 108 -14.70 12.47 -8.04
CA GLU A 108 -14.51 12.58 -6.60
C GLU A 108 -14.11 11.25 -5.96
N PHE A 109 -13.25 11.32 -4.94
CA PHE A 109 -13.02 10.24 -3.99
C PHE A 109 -14.34 9.95 -3.24
N ARG A 110 -14.67 8.67 -3.06
CA ARG A 110 -15.91 8.24 -2.41
C ARG A 110 -15.64 7.26 -1.28
N TRP A 111 -16.31 7.50 -0.17
CA TRP A 111 -16.49 6.56 0.91
C TRP A 111 -17.90 5.99 0.83
N THR A 112 -18.05 4.68 0.93
CA THR A 112 -19.33 3.99 0.92
C THR A 112 -19.39 3.04 2.10
N ASP A 113 -20.33 3.26 3.01
CA ASP A 113 -20.61 2.29 4.06
C ASP A 113 -21.30 1.07 3.45
N VAL A 114 -20.73 -0.12 3.84
CA VAL A 114 -21.20 -1.40 3.32
C VAL A 114 -21.58 -2.31 4.44
N ASN A 115 -22.37 -2.79 4.91
CA ASN A 115 -22.57 -3.76 6.00
C ASN A 115 -22.75 -5.17 5.44
N ALA A 116 -21.72 -5.64 4.71
CA ALA A 116 -21.77 -6.94 4.07
C ALA A 116 -21.78 -8.08 5.09
N GLN A 117 -22.85 -8.85 5.12
CA GLN A 117 -22.98 -10.02 5.98
C GLN A 117 -22.56 -11.32 5.26
N THR A 118 -22.46 -11.29 3.94
CA THR A 118 -22.03 -12.41 3.09
C THR A 118 -21.06 -11.94 2.00
N PRO A 119 -20.25 -12.84 1.43
CA PRO A 119 -19.40 -12.53 0.29
C PRO A 119 -20.20 -11.97 -0.90
N GLU A 120 -21.39 -12.51 -1.18
CA GLU A 120 -22.24 -12.08 -2.28
C GLU A 120 -22.70 -10.63 -2.10
N ALA A 121 -23.02 -10.23 -0.86
CA ALA A 121 -23.39 -8.84 -0.55
C ALA A 121 -22.20 -7.88 -0.78
N LEU A 122 -20.97 -8.30 -0.44
CA LEU A 122 -19.78 -7.51 -0.71
C LEU A 122 -19.51 -7.38 -2.21
N LEU A 123 -19.58 -8.49 -2.96
CA LEU A 123 -19.42 -8.49 -4.42
C LEU A 123 -20.47 -7.61 -5.11
N GLN A 124 -21.71 -7.66 -4.62
CA GLN A 124 -22.79 -6.81 -5.15
C GLN A 124 -22.53 -5.31 -4.86
N ALA A 125 -21.96 -4.97 -3.70
CA ALA A 125 -21.58 -3.59 -3.40
C ALA A 125 -20.48 -3.08 -4.34
N ILE A 126 -19.45 -3.91 -4.62
CA ILE A 126 -18.39 -3.59 -5.58
C ILE A 126 -18.98 -3.38 -6.98
N GLU A 127 -19.82 -4.31 -7.43
CA GLU A 127 -20.51 -4.20 -8.72
C GLU A 127 -21.34 -2.93 -8.84
N ASN A 128 -22.14 -2.59 -7.82
CA ASN A 128 -22.97 -1.39 -7.82
C ASN A 128 -22.13 -0.12 -8.01
N LEU A 129 -20.98 -0.02 -7.33
CA LEU A 129 -20.05 1.11 -7.47
C LEU A 129 -19.46 1.15 -8.89
N TRP A 130 -19.08 0.01 -9.45
CA TRP A 130 -18.59 -0.07 -10.82
C TRP A 130 -19.66 0.33 -11.84
N GLN A 131 -20.92 -0.13 -11.68
CA GLN A 131 -22.04 0.22 -12.55
C GLN A 131 -22.36 1.73 -12.51
N GLN A 132 -22.20 2.37 -11.34
CA GLN A 132 -22.34 3.83 -11.23
C GLN A 132 -21.29 4.56 -12.08
N GLN A 133 -20.03 4.13 -12.02
CA GLN A 133 -18.97 4.71 -12.84
C GLN A 133 -19.21 4.47 -14.33
N ARG A 134 -19.64 3.27 -14.72
CA ARG A 134 -19.95 2.95 -16.11
C ARG A 134 -21.06 3.83 -16.71
N LYS A 135 -22.06 4.21 -15.89
CA LYS A 135 -23.10 5.15 -16.30
C LYS A 135 -22.58 6.57 -16.49
N GLN A 136 -21.61 6.99 -15.68
CA GLN A 136 -21.01 8.33 -15.77
C GLN A 136 -20.03 8.44 -16.95
N TRP A 137 -19.39 7.34 -17.33
CA TRP A 137 -18.38 7.26 -18.40
C TRP A 137 -18.83 6.28 -19.50
N PRO A 138 -19.88 6.61 -20.28
CA PRO A 138 -20.43 5.74 -21.30
C PRO A 138 -19.39 5.51 -22.41
N GLY A 139 -19.27 4.27 -22.88
CA GLY A 139 -18.34 3.88 -23.93
C GLY A 139 -16.88 3.65 -23.47
N GLN A 140 -16.52 4.05 -22.26
CA GLN A 140 -15.18 3.78 -21.69
C GLN A 140 -15.14 2.36 -21.09
N ARG A 141 -14.03 1.64 -21.32
CA ARG A 141 -13.74 0.40 -20.60
C ARG A 141 -13.23 0.76 -19.22
N ILE A 142 -13.83 0.21 -18.16
CA ILE A 142 -13.45 0.42 -16.78
C ILE A 142 -13.03 -0.91 -16.17
N ASN A 143 -11.73 -1.05 -15.85
CA ASN A 143 -11.18 -2.18 -15.12
C ASN A 143 -11.26 -1.95 -13.62
N LEU A 144 -11.04 -2.99 -12.80
CA LEU A 144 -11.03 -2.90 -11.33
C LEU A 144 -9.64 -3.18 -10.77
N ALA A 145 -9.25 -2.40 -9.76
CA ALA A 145 -8.12 -2.67 -8.89
C ALA A 145 -8.59 -2.66 -7.44
N LEU A 146 -8.44 -3.77 -6.73
CA LEU A 146 -9.00 -3.98 -5.39
C LEU A 146 -7.88 -4.21 -4.37
N GLY A 147 -7.78 -3.33 -3.36
CA GLY A 147 -7.03 -3.54 -2.13
C GLY A 147 -7.95 -4.17 -1.10
N ILE A 148 -7.69 -5.41 -0.72
CA ILE A 148 -8.55 -6.18 0.19
C ILE A 148 -7.92 -6.22 1.57
N HIS A 149 -8.70 -5.91 2.60
CA HIS A 149 -8.27 -6.10 3.98
C HIS A 149 -8.09 -7.59 4.29
N GLY A 150 -6.94 -7.96 4.83
CA GLY A 150 -6.60 -9.33 5.23
C GLY A 150 -5.69 -10.04 4.23
N GLN A 151 -5.80 -11.35 4.14
CA GLN A 151 -4.89 -12.16 3.34
C GLN A 151 -5.45 -12.44 1.95
N VAL A 152 -4.64 -12.17 0.93
CA VAL A 152 -4.97 -12.37 -0.49
C VAL A 152 -3.93 -13.27 -1.14
N ASP A 153 -4.38 -14.27 -1.86
CA ASP A 153 -3.56 -14.97 -2.86
C ASP A 153 -3.58 -14.16 -4.15
N THR A 154 -2.50 -13.46 -4.43
CA THR A 154 -2.41 -12.55 -5.58
C THR A 154 -2.31 -13.28 -6.91
N ALA A 155 -1.86 -14.54 -6.94
CA ALA A 155 -1.80 -15.34 -8.16
C ALA A 155 -3.20 -15.67 -8.69
N THR A 156 -4.12 -16.01 -7.78
CA THR A 156 -5.50 -16.39 -8.13
C THR A 156 -6.51 -15.26 -7.90
N GLY A 157 -6.15 -14.23 -7.10
CA GLY A 157 -7.06 -13.15 -6.70
C GLY A 157 -8.11 -13.59 -5.69
N VAL A 158 -7.79 -14.62 -4.89
CA VAL A 158 -8.66 -15.16 -3.83
C VAL A 158 -8.39 -14.43 -2.53
N SER A 159 -9.43 -13.85 -1.93
CA SER A 159 -9.39 -13.41 -0.53
C SER A 159 -9.46 -14.63 0.37
N GLN A 160 -8.31 -15.00 0.96
CA GLN A 160 -8.20 -16.18 1.83
C GLN A 160 -8.88 -15.95 3.18
N MET A 161 -8.73 -14.76 3.71
CA MET A 161 -9.32 -14.35 4.98
C MET A 161 -9.51 -12.83 5.00
N MET A 162 -10.67 -12.40 5.47
CA MET A 162 -10.99 -11.00 5.72
C MET A 162 -11.33 -10.85 7.22
N PRO A 163 -10.45 -10.27 8.05
CA PRO A 163 -10.54 -10.36 9.52
C PRO A 163 -11.86 -9.87 10.13
N GLN A 164 -12.45 -8.83 9.54
CA GLN A 164 -13.69 -8.22 10.03
C GLN A 164 -14.96 -8.85 9.44
N ALA A 165 -14.81 -9.78 8.50
CA ALA A 165 -15.94 -10.42 7.85
C ALA A 165 -16.63 -11.42 8.78
N PRO A 166 -17.97 -11.51 8.75
CA PRO A 166 -18.69 -12.55 9.49
C PRO A 166 -18.51 -13.95 8.87
N TRP A 167 -18.11 -14.05 7.59
CA TRP A 167 -17.78 -15.33 6.95
C TRP A 167 -16.32 -15.71 7.17
N LYS A 168 -16.03 -17.02 7.08
CA LYS A 168 -14.69 -17.58 7.30
C LYS A 168 -14.16 -18.36 6.09
N LYS A 169 -14.93 -18.39 4.99
CA LYS A 169 -14.54 -19.11 3.77
C LYS A 169 -13.74 -18.18 2.86
N PRO A 170 -12.75 -18.71 2.12
CA PRO A 170 -12.11 -17.98 1.02
C PRO A 170 -13.14 -17.54 -0.02
N VAL A 171 -12.87 -16.41 -0.68
CA VAL A 171 -13.74 -15.84 -1.72
C VAL A 171 -12.93 -15.57 -2.99
N GLU A 172 -13.34 -16.15 -4.11
CA GLU A 172 -12.71 -16.00 -5.42
C GLU A 172 -13.09 -14.66 -6.08
N ILE A 173 -12.72 -13.55 -5.39
CA ILE A 173 -13.19 -12.20 -5.75
C ILE A 173 -12.87 -11.85 -7.20
N LYS A 174 -11.63 -12.11 -7.64
CA LYS A 174 -11.19 -11.81 -9.01
C LYS A 174 -12.03 -12.57 -10.02
N TYR A 175 -12.09 -13.89 -9.90
CA TYR A 175 -12.81 -14.74 -10.85
C TYR A 175 -14.28 -14.36 -10.97
N LEU A 176 -14.98 -14.20 -9.84
CA LEU A 176 -16.41 -13.88 -9.80
C LEU A 176 -16.73 -12.51 -10.44
N LEU A 177 -15.85 -11.51 -10.22
CA LEU A 177 -16.05 -10.19 -10.82
C LEU A 177 -15.66 -10.18 -12.31
N GLU A 178 -14.59 -10.87 -12.72
CA GLU A 178 -14.20 -10.98 -14.13
C GLU A 178 -15.27 -11.71 -14.96
N GLU A 179 -15.80 -12.84 -14.44
CA GLU A 179 -16.88 -13.58 -15.08
C GLU A 179 -18.15 -12.72 -15.25
N LYS A 180 -18.54 -12.02 -14.19
CA LYS A 180 -19.78 -11.23 -14.18
C LYS A 180 -19.70 -9.95 -15.00
N LEU A 181 -18.55 -9.27 -15.00
CA LEU A 181 -18.43 -7.92 -15.57
C LEU A 181 -17.75 -7.90 -16.95
N GLY A 182 -17.04 -8.96 -17.32
CA GLY A 182 -16.30 -9.04 -18.60
C GLY A 182 -15.12 -8.04 -18.67
N ILE A 183 -14.48 -7.75 -17.55
CA ILE A 183 -13.39 -6.78 -17.44
C ILE A 183 -12.16 -7.42 -16.79
N THR A 184 -11.03 -6.72 -16.78
CA THR A 184 -9.85 -7.13 -16.02
C THR A 184 -9.94 -6.68 -14.58
N VAL A 185 -9.73 -7.59 -13.63
CA VAL A 185 -9.71 -7.32 -12.19
C VAL A 185 -8.34 -7.65 -11.61
N LYS A 186 -7.74 -6.70 -10.90
CA LYS A 186 -6.52 -6.91 -10.11
C LYS A 186 -6.86 -6.85 -8.64
N VAL A 187 -6.32 -7.80 -7.87
CA VAL A 187 -6.60 -7.92 -6.44
C VAL A 187 -5.29 -8.09 -5.68
N ASP A 188 -5.09 -7.32 -4.63
CA ASP A 188 -3.96 -7.48 -3.71
C ASP A 188 -4.37 -7.04 -2.30
N ASN A 189 -3.47 -7.14 -1.35
CA ASN A 189 -3.69 -6.71 0.03
C ASN A 189 -3.66 -5.18 0.15
N ASP A 190 -4.37 -4.63 1.13
CA ASP A 190 -4.44 -3.19 1.44
C ASP A 190 -3.08 -2.57 1.81
N CYS A 191 -2.16 -3.32 2.44
CA CYS A 191 -0.80 -2.83 2.71
C CYS A 191 0.05 -2.77 1.44
N VAL A 192 -0.18 -3.67 0.46
CA VAL A 192 0.45 -3.59 -0.86
C VAL A 192 -0.04 -2.35 -1.61
N MET A 193 -1.31 -2.00 -1.49
CA MET A 193 -1.86 -0.73 -2.01
C MET A 193 -1.06 0.47 -1.49
N LEU A 194 -0.81 0.54 -0.18
CA LEU A 194 -0.01 1.60 0.43
C LEU A 194 1.44 1.60 -0.06
N ALA A 195 2.06 0.42 -0.18
CA ALA A 195 3.44 0.30 -0.68
C ALA A 195 3.57 0.75 -2.14
N LEU A 196 2.60 0.42 -2.98
CA LEU A 196 2.55 0.89 -4.36
C LEU A 196 2.29 2.39 -4.45
N ALA A 197 1.43 2.94 -3.57
CA ALA A 197 1.19 4.37 -3.48
C ALA A 197 2.50 5.11 -3.15
N GLU A 198 3.23 4.66 -2.14
CA GLU A 198 4.52 5.23 -1.76
C GLU A 198 5.56 5.10 -2.88
N LYS A 199 5.70 3.90 -3.45
CA LYS A 199 6.66 3.64 -4.54
C LYS A 199 6.48 4.60 -5.72
N TRP A 200 5.25 4.84 -6.14
CA TRP A 200 4.97 5.53 -7.38
C TRP A 200 4.64 7.02 -7.24
N GLN A 201 4.17 7.46 -6.08
CA GLN A 201 3.68 8.83 -5.89
C GLN A 201 4.57 9.67 -4.96
N ASN A 202 5.47 9.03 -4.18
CA ASN A 202 6.38 9.74 -3.30
C ASN A 202 7.78 9.82 -3.96
N PRO A 203 8.21 11.00 -4.46
CA PRO A 203 9.50 11.15 -5.13
C PRO A 203 10.71 11.02 -4.20
N ALA A 204 10.50 11.13 -2.88
CA ALA A 204 11.56 10.99 -1.87
C ALA A 204 11.88 9.53 -1.54
N ASN A 205 11.07 8.58 -2.01
CA ASN A 205 11.27 7.16 -1.70
C ASN A 205 12.50 6.59 -2.38
N ARG A 206 13.22 5.77 -1.61
CA ARG A 206 14.30 4.90 -2.06
C ARG A 206 13.73 3.64 -2.73
N ASP A 207 14.61 2.81 -3.27
CA ASP A 207 14.20 1.52 -3.85
C ASP A 207 13.78 0.50 -2.79
N ASP A 208 14.18 0.71 -1.52
CA ASP A 208 13.83 -0.13 -0.39
C ASP A 208 13.02 0.67 0.63
N ILE A 209 11.74 0.36 0.74
CA ILE A 209 10.82 0.97 1.71
C ILE A 209 9.95 -0.07 2.40
N CYS A 210 9.53 0.25 3.61
CA CYS A 210 8.51 -0.49 4.33
C CYS A 210 7.32 0.43 4.63
N VAL A 211 6.12 -0.02 4.39
CA VAL A 211 4.90 0.62 4.89
C VAL A 211 4.29 -0.24 5.99
N ILE A 212 3.81 0.40 7.04
CA ILE A 212 3.14 -0.24 8.17
C ILE A 212 1.80 0.43 8.38
N ASN A 213 0.74 -0.36 8.30
CA ASN A 213 -0.62 0.09 8.59
C ASN A 213 -1.02 -0.36 9.99
N VAL A 214 -1.16 0.59 10.92
CA VAL A 214 -1.61 0.33 12.30
C VAL A 214 -3.01 0.86 12.49
N ASP A 215 -3.97 -0.03 12.35
CA ASP A 215 -5.39 0.29 12.38
C ASP A 215 -6.16 -0.76 13.21
N TYR A 216 -7.27 -1.27 12.70
CA TYR A 216 -8.01 -2.39 13.32
C TYR A 216 -7.08 -3.57 13.63
N GLY A 217 -6.25 -3.95 12.66
CA GLY A 217 -5.11 -4.86 12.79
C GLY A 217 -3.79 -4.15 12.51
N ILE A 218 -2.72 -4.93 12.36
CA ILE A 218 -1.40 -4.46 11.99
C ILE A 218 -0.90 -5.24 10.78
N GLY A 219 -0.69 -4.55 9.68
CA GLY A 219 -0.11 -5.11 8.47
C GLY A 219 1.10 -4.32 8.00
N SER A 220 1.89 -4.92 7.13
CA SER A 220 2.97 -4.22 6.45
C SER A 220 3.15 -4.71 5.02
N SER A 221 3.88 -3.95 4.23
CA SER A 221 4.36 -4.37 2.92
C SER A 221 5.73 -3.80 2.66
N PHE A 222 6.55 -4.54 1.92
CA PHE A 222 7.93 -4.18 1.62
C PHE A 222 8.08 -3.96 0.12
N VAL A 223 8.79 -2.90 -0.24
CA VAL A 223 9.41 -2.75 -1.56
C VAL A 223 10.90 -3.01 -1.37
N ILE A 224 11.47 -3.92 -2.14
CA ILE A 224 12.89 -4.29 -2.08
C ILE A 224 13.42 -4.27 -3.52
N ASN A 225 14.50 -3.55 -3.74
CA ASN A 225 15.06 -3.31 -5.08
C ASN A 225 13.99 -2.75 -6.05
N GLY A 226 13.16 -1.84 -5.57
CA GLY A 226 12.10 -1.21 -6.34
C GLY A 226 10.92 -2.13 -6.70
N GLN A 227 10.81 -3.32 -6.11
CA GLN A 227 9.73 -4.27 -6.36
C GLN A 227 9.00 -4.63 -5.07
N VAL A 228 7.67 -4.76 -5.13
CA VAL A 228 6.90 -5.25 -3.99
C VAL A 228 7.30 -6.70 -3.68
N TYR A 229 7.81 -6.91 -2.47
CA TYR A 229 8.22 -8.23 -2.01
C TYR A 229 7.05 -8.98 -1.40
N ARG A 230 6.62 -10.04 -2.06
CA ARG A 230 5.48 -10.87 -1.63
C ARG A 230 5.89 -12.16 -0.94
N GLY A 231 7.16 -12.57 -1.06
CA GLY A 231 7.61 -13.91 -0.65
C GLY A 231 7.10 -15.00 -1.60
N THR A 232 7.56 -16.23 -1.39
CA THR A 232 7.24 -17.36 -2.28
C THR A 232 5.75 -17.76 -2.24
N LEU A 233 5.09 -17.56 -1.09
CA LEU A 233 3.69 -17.93 -0.86
C LEU A 233 2.76 -16.72 -0.76
N ASN A 234 3.16 -15.57 -1.26
CA ASN A 234 2.41 -14.31 -1.19
C ASN A 234 2.00 -13.89 0.23
N GLY A 235 2.74 -14.34 1.25
CA GLY A 235 2.44 -14.11 2.66
C GLY A 235 3.40 -13.14 3.36
N SER A 236 4.23 -12.39 2.62
CA SER A 236 5.12 -11.39 3.20
C SER A 236 4.35 -10.24 3.84
N GLY A 237 4.95 -9.58 4.84
CA GLY A 237 4.36 -8.40 5.46
C GLY A 237 3.43 -8.67 6.64
N GLN A 238 3.34 -9.90 7.14
CA GLN A 238 2.50 -10.27 8.29
C GLN A 238 3.13 -9.86 9.63
N ILE A 239 3.62 -8.60 9.74
CA ILE A 239 4.33 -8.10 10.92
C ILE A 239 3.45 -8.16 12.19
N GLY A 240 2.16 -7.92 12.05
CA GLY A 240 1.19 -8.01 13.16
C GLY A 240 1.09 -9.40 13.79
N HIS A 241 1.50 -10.44 13.06
CA HIS A 241 1.47 -11.83 13.54
C HIS A 241 2.85 -12.35 14.00
N THR A 242 3.87 -11.49 14.08
CA THR A 242 5.10 -11.81 14.79
C THR A 242 4.82 -11.93 16.29
N ILE A 243 5.45 -12.90 16.95
CA ILE A 243 5.23 -13.11 18.39
C ILE A 243 6.03 -12.05 19.16
N PHE A 244 5.31 -11.18 19.85
CA PHE A 244 5.86 -10.15 20.73
C PHE A 244 5.89 -10.63 22.19
N ASP A 245 4.85 -11.29 22.64
CA ASP A 245 4.73 -11.80 24.01
C ASP A 245 4.47 -13.31 23.99
N ARG A 246 5.46 -14.09 24.45
CA ARG A 246 5.37 -15.55 24.43
C ARG A 246 4.16 -16.10 25.21
N ASP A 247 3.82 -15.43 26.31
CA ASP A 247 2.74 -15.83 27.22
C ASP A 247 1.47 -14.98 27.00
N GLY A 248 1.40 -14.26 25.88
CA GLY A 248 0.33 -13.34 25.55
C GLY A 248 -0.98 -14.03 25.14
N VAL A 249 -1.98 -13.20 24.83
CA VAL A 249 -3.35 -13.67 24.54
C VAL A 249 -3.47 -14.30 23.15
N ALA A 250 -4.55 -15.08 22.95
CA ALA A 250 -4.86 -15.70 21.67
C ALA A 250 -5.12 -14.65 20.57
N CYS A 251 -4.54 -14.86 19.40
CA CYS A 251 -4.74 -14.09 18.19
C CYS A 251 -5.72 -14.79 17.24
N ALA A 252 -6.41 -14.00 16.40
CA ALA A 252 -7.31 -14.54 15.38
C ALA A 252 -6.62 -15.46 14.36
N CYS A 253 -5.28 -15.35 14.19
CA CYS A 253 -4.48 -16.24 13.34
C CYS A 253 -4.27 -17.67 13.92
N GLY A 254 -4.77 -17.95 15.12
CA GLY A 254 -4.62 -19.23 15.80
C GLY A 254 -3.37 -19.35 16.69
N ARG A 255 -2.50 -18.35 16.73
CA ARG A 255 -1.34 -18.28 17.63
C ARG A 255 -1.61 -17.42 18.86
N TYR A 256 -0.64 -17.36 19.75
CA TYR A 256 -0.68 -16.55 20.97
C TYR A 256 0.39 -15.46 20.93
N GLY A 257 0.12 -14.31 21.56
CA GLY A 257 1.10 -13.26 21.79
C GLY A 257 1.57 -12.50 20.55
N CYS A 258 0.78 -12.49 19.47
CA CYS A 258 1.08 -11.70 18.29
C CYS A 258 1.13 -10.20 18.63
N LEU A 259 1.99 -9.44 17.93
CA LEU A 259 2.07 -7.98 18.06
C LEU A 259 0.69 -7.32 17.94
N GLU A 260 -0.15 -7.78 17.02
CA GLU A 260 -1.50 -7.27 16.80
C GLU A 260 -2.38 -7.33 18.04
N THR A 261 -2.21 -8.34 18.89
CA THR A 261 -2.99 -8.50 20.12
C THR A 261 -2.65 -7.50 21.22
N VAL A 262 -1.54 -6.79 21.06
CA VAL A 262 -1.06 -5.77 22.01
C VAL A 262 -1.18 -4.37 21.42
N ALA A 263 -0.82 -4.19 20.14
CA ALA A 263 -0.54 -2.88 19.57
C ALA A 263 -1.56 -2.37 18.54
N SER A 264 -2.54 -3.20 18.12
CA SER A 264 -3.60 -2.75 17.21
C SER A 264 -4.66 -1.89 17.91
N LEU A 265 -5.38 -1.07 17.15
CA LEU A 265 -6.53 -0.32 17.69
C LEU A 265 -7.62 -1.25 18.23
N SER A 266 -7.80 -2.43 17.63
CA SER A 266 -8.76 -3.42 18.18
C SER A 266 -8.34 -3.95 19.55
N ALA A 267 -7.03 -4.17 19.75
CA ALA A 267 -6.48 -4.58 21.05
C ALA A 267 -6.65 -3.47 22.09
N LEU A 268 -6.28 -2.24 21.76
CA LEU A 268 -6.44 -1.08 22.65
C LEU A 268 -7.92 -0.84 23.00
N LYS A 269 -8.83 -0.95 22.02
CA LYS A 269 -10.27 -0.84 22.27
C LYS A 269 -10.79 -1.95 23.20
N LYS A 270 -10.33 -3.18 23.00
CA LYS A 270 -10.71 -4.30 23.86
C LYS A 270 -10.28 -4.04 25.30
N GLN A 271 -9.06 -3.58 25.49
CA GLN A 271 -8.51 -3.23 26.80
C GLN A 271 -9.28 -2.08 27.46
N ALA A 272 -9.56 -1.02 26.70
CA ALA A 272 -10.34 0.13 27.18
C ALA A 272 -11.78 -0.27 27.54
N ARG A 273 -12.44 -1.13 26.77
CA ARG A 273 -13.78 -1.66 27.09
C ARG A 273 -13.81 -2.42 28.41
N LEU A 274 -12.83 -3.30 28.65
CA LEU A 274 -12.74 -4.05 29.90
C LEU A 274 -12.53 -3.11 31.09
N TRP A 275 -11.67 -2.09 30.93
CA TRP A 275 -11.44 -1.09 31.96
C TRP A 275 -12.69 -0.24 32.26
N LEU A 276 -13.38 0.26 31.23
CA LEU A 276 -14.63 1.02 31.39
C LEU A 276 -15.74 0.21 32.07
N LYS A 277 -15.83 -1.11 31.77
CA LYS A 277 -16.76 -2.03 32.47
C LYS A 277 -16.41 -2.22 33.95
N SER A 278 -15.13 -2.14 34.30
CA SER A 278 -14.68 -2.21 35.70
C SER A 278 -14.86 -0.91 36.47
N GLN A 279 -15.01 0.22 35.75
CA GLN A 279 -15.17 1.56 36.32
C GLN A 279 -16.30 2.33 35.63
N PRO A 280 -17.56 1.97 35.89
CA PRO A 280 -18.71 2.59 35.24
C PRO A 280 -18.75 4.12 35.45
N GLY A 281 -19.15 4.85 34.38
CA GLY A 281 -19.24 6.30 34.40
C GLY A 281 -17.91 7.03 34.10
N THR A 282 -16.79 6.33 34.00
CA THR A 282 -15.51 6.93 33.65
C THR A 282 -15.56 7.46 32.21
N LEU A 283 -15.10 8.70 32.00
CA LEU A 283 -15.09 9.40 30.72
C LEU A 283 -16.47 9.62 30.08
N GLY A 284 -17.57 9.23 30.71
CA GLY A 284 -18.91 9.31 30.10
C GLY A 284 -19.07 8.48 28.83
N LEU A 285 -18.19 7.46 28.62
CA LEU A 285 -18.19 6.59 27.45
C LEU A 285 -18.89 5.27 27.75
N ASP A 286 -19.71 4.82 26.82
CA ASP A 286 -20.28 3.48 26.86
C ASP A 286 -19.28 2.44 26.34
N PRO A 287 -18.89 1.43 27.16
CA PRO A 287 -17.95 0.41 26.74
C PRO A 287 -18.37 -0.35 25.48
N ASP A 288 -19.66 -0.62 25.31
CA ASP A 288 -20.15 -1.48 24.22
C ASP A 288 -20.17 -0.76 22.86
N SER A 289 -20.32 0.58 22.87
CA SER A 289 -20.29 1.42 21.67
C SER A 289 -18.97 2.18 21.44
N LEU A 290 -17.92 1.90 22.25
CA LEU A 290 -16.64 2.60 22.17
C LEU A 290 -16.04 2.54 20.75
N THR A 291 -15.78 3.72 20.16
CA THR A 291 -15.15 3.88 18.85
C THR A 291 -13.64 4.13 18.97
N SER A 292 -12.90 3.91 17.88
CA SER A 292 -11.47 4.26 17.83
C SER A 292 -11.23 5.76 17.97
N LEU A 293 -12.13 6.59 17.47
CA LEU A 293 -12.03 8.06 17.61
C LEU A 293 -12.17 8.50 19.06
N GLN A 294 -13.13 7.94 19.79
CA GLN A 294 -13.29 8.23 21.22
C GLN A 294 -12.08 7.77 22.04
N LEU A 295 -11.47 6.64 21.69
CA LEU A 295 -10.23 6.17 22.32
C LEU A 295 -9.07 7.15 22.11
N ILE A 296 -8.86 7.60 20.88
CA ILE A 296 -7.83 8.55 20.50
C ILE A 296 -8.07 9.90 21.18
N GLU A 297 -9.32 10.35 21.24
CA GLU A 297 -9.68 11.60 21.91
C GLU A 297 -9.41 11.53 23.42
N ALA A 298 -9.77 10.45 24.09
CA ALA A 298 -9.46 10.24 25.50
C ALA A 298 -7.94 10.22 25.77
N TRP A 299 -7.15 9.65 24.81
CA TRP A 299 -5.69 9.75 24.88
C TRP A 299 -5.22 11.20 24.78
N ARG A 300 -5.77 12.00 23.84
CA ARG A 300 -5.42 13.44 23.69
C ARG A 300 -5.75 14.26 24.93
N GLN A 301 -6.85 13.92 25.59
CA GLN A 301 -7.28 14.55 26.85
C GLN A 301 -6.42 14.14 28.06
N GLY A 302 -5.42 13.30 27.87
CA GLY A 302 -4.47 12.95 28.92
C GLY A 302 -4.92 11.81 29.82
N ASN A 303 -5.88 10.98 29.40
CA ASN A 303 -6.31 9.83 30.19
C ASN A 303 -5.15 8.86 30.43
N ALA A 304 -4.69 8.75 31.67
CA ALA A 304 -3.48 8.02 32.03
C ALA A 304 -3.48 6.54 31.67
N PRO A 305 -4.55 5.75 31.93
CA PRO A 305 -4.62 4.37 31.46
C PRO A 305 -4.47 4.24 29.95
N ILE A 306 -5.20 5.04 29.17
CA ILE A 306 -5.18 4.98 27.71
C ILE A 306 -3.81 5.43 27.16
N GLN A 307 -3.20 6.47 27.76
CA GLN A 307 -1.85 6.89 27.37
C GLN A 307 -0.82 5.78 27.61
N ARG A 308 -0.88 5.12 28.77
CA ARG A 308 0.00 3.97 29.06
C ARG A 308 -0.14 2.85 28.03
N TRP A 309 -1.36 2.45 27.69
CA TRP A 309 -1.57 1.39 26.69
C TRP A 309 -1.10 1.77 25.30
N ALA A 310 -1.30 3.03 24.91
CA ALA A 310 -0.77 3.53 23.63
C ALA A 310 0.76 3.56 23.61
N ASP A 311 1.41 3.92 24.74
CA ASP A 311 2.86 3.90 24.89
C ASP A 311 3.40 2.44 24.89
N GLU A 312 2.71 1.50 25.55
CA GLU A 312 3.02 0.07 25.50
C GLU A 312 2.91 -0.49 24.06
N ALA A 313 1.85 -0.12 23.33
CA ALA A 313 1.68 -0.47 21.92
C ALA A 313 2.82 0.09 21.04
N ALA A 314 3.20 1.35 21.25
CA ALA A 314 4.32 1.98 20.54
C ALA A 314 5.65 1.27 20.83
N ASN A 315 5.91 0.91 22.08
CA ASN A 315 7.09 0.15 22.47
C ASN A 315 7.13 -1.23 21.80
N ALA A 316 5.99 -1.93 21.77
CA ALA A 316 5.88 -3.24 21.12
C ALA A 316 6.17 -3.17 19.62
N ILE A 317 5.61 -2.16 18.94
CA ILE A 317 5.89 -1.89 17.52
C ILE A 317 7.39 -1.60 17.33
N GLY A 318 7.96 -0.72 18.14
CA GLY A 318 9.37 -0.34 18.05
C GLY A 318 10.32 -1.53 18.20
N LEU A 319 10.08 -2.42 19.17
CA LEU A 319 10.87 -3.65 19.36
C LEU A 319 10.71 -4.60 18.16
N THR A 320 9.53 -4.72 17.60
CA THR A 320 9.31 -5.52 16.40
C THR A 320 10.06 -4.93 15.19
N LEU A 321 10.07 -3.61 15.05
CA LEU A 321 10.85 -2.94 14.02
C LEU A 321 12.35 -3.08 14.22
N TYR A 322 12.83 -3.05 15.45
CA TYR A 322 14.23 -3.36 15.74
C TYR A 322 14.62 -4.74 15.18
N ASN A 323 13.79 -5.75 15.40
CA ASN A 323 14.03 -7.09 14.85
C ASN A 323 13.98 -7.09 13.31
N LEU A 324 13.01 -6.41 12.71
CA LEU A 324 12.88 -6.26 11.26
C LEU A 324 14.11 -5.60 10.63
N LEU A 325 14.61 -4.53 11.22
CA LEU A 325 15.79 -3.80 10.76
C LEU A 325 17.06 -4.68 10.83
N ASN A 326 17.18 -5.53 11.85
CA ASN A 326 18.28 -6.47 11.95
C ASN A 326 18.21 -7.60 10.91
N ILE A 327 17.02 -7.94 10.42
CA ILE A 327 16.81 -9.02 9.42
C ILE A 327 16.87 -8.48 8.00
N LEU A 328 16.11 -7.41 7.68
CA LEU A 328 15.93 -6.91 6.33
C LEU A 328 16.73 -5.63 6.04
N ASN A 329 17.09 -4.86 7.06
CA ASN A 329 17.83 -3.60 6.95
C ASN A 329 17.17 -2.55 6.02
N ILE A 330 15.83 -2.50 6.00
CA ILE A 330 15.06 -1.51 5.26
C ILE A 330 14.94 -0.27 6.14
N ASN A 331 15.59 0.82 5.74
CA ASN A 331 15.77 2.01 6.58
C ASN A 331 14.88 3.21 6.18
N GLN A 332 13.82 2.97 5.43
CA GLN A 332 12.77 3.96 5.15
C GLN A 332 11.42 3.33 5.44
N ILE A 333 10.74 3.80 6.50
CA ILE A 333 9.53 3.18 7.06
C ILE A 333 8.44 4.24 7.21
N TRP A 334 7.30 4.01 6.57
CA TRP A 334 6.15 4.89 6.60
C TRP A 334 4.99 4.27 7.35
N PHE A 335 4.47 5.01 8.35
CA PHE A 335 3.32 4.61 9.12
C PHE A 335 2.03 5.17 8.54
N TYR A 336 1.03 4.32 8.45
CA TYR A 336 -0.34 4.61 8.06
C TYR A 336 -1.33 4.02 9.07
N GLY A 337 -2.62 4.31 8.88
CA GLY A 337 -3.69 3.85 9.74
C GLY A 337 -4.09 4.87 10.80
N ARG A 338 -5.22 4.62 11.45
CA ARG A 338 -5.80 5.55 12.44
C ARG A 338 -4.94 5.73 13.68
N SER A 339 -4.07 4.78 14.02
CA SER A 339 -3.13 4.91 15.15
C SER A 339 -2.12 6.06 14.97
N CYS A 340 -1.89 6.53 13.72
CA CYS A 340 -1.08 7.73 13.48
C CYS A 340 -1.66 8.98 14.16
N ALA A 341 -2.94 8.98 14.50
CA ALA A 341 -3.60 10.07 15.23
C ALA A 341 -3.14 10.20 16.70
N PHE A 342 -2.40 9.23 17.24
CA PHE A 342 -1.65 9.38 18.49
C PHE A 342 -0.45 10.34 18.35
N GLY A 343 -0.06 10.72 17.13
CA GLY A 343 0.84 11.81 16.83
C GLY A 343 2.31 11.56 17.20
N GLU A 344 3.06 12.64 17.20
CA GLU A 344 4.52 12.63 17.27
C GLU A 344 5.09 11.92 18.52
N ARG A 345 4.46 12.09 19.68
CA ARG A 345 4.88 11.42 20.93
C ARG A 345 4.87 9.89 20.77
N TRP A 346 3.85 9.35 20.09
CA TRP A 346 3.73 7.93 19.83
C TRP A 346 4.83 7.44 18.88
N LEU A 347 5.10 8.19 17.80
CA LEU A 347 6.18 7.91 16.87
C LEU A 347 7.56 7.97 17.53
N GLN A 348 7.80 8.96 18.38
CA GLN A 348 9.05 9.07 19.16
C GLN A 348 9.25 7.88 20.12
N THR A 349 8.17 7.33 20.67
CA THR A 349 8.23 6.14 21.51
C THR A 349 8.66 4.92 20.69
N ILE A 350 8.15 4.76 19.46
CA ILE A 350 8.60 3.74 18.52
C ILE A 350 10.09 3.93 18.20
N ASN A 351 10.48 5.14 17.83
CA ASN A 351 11.85 5.48 17.44
C ASN A 351 12.87 5.18 18.53
N ARG A 352 12.53 5.40 19.80
CA ARG A 352 13.43 5.11 20.93
C ARG A 352 13.84 3.64 21.01
N GLN A 353 12.99 2.71 20.57
CA GLN A 353 13.29 1.27 20.63
C GLN A 353 14.30 0.84 19.56
N ILE A 354 14.39 1.55 18.45
CA ILE A 354 15.28 1.20 17.34
C ILE A 354 16.64 1.92 17.42
N GLY A 355 16.77 2.93 18.28
CA GLY A 355 17.99 3.72 18.47
C GLY A 355 19.14 2.97 19.11
N PHE A 356 18.97 1.70 19.48
CA PHE A 356 19.99 0.90 20.15
C PHE A 356 20.29 -0.36 19.36
N THR A 357 21.41 -0.41 18.66
CA THR A 357 21.86 -1.62 17.98
C THR A 357 23.19 -2.11 18.55
N PRO A 358 23.37 -3.44 18.75
CA PRO A 358 24.61 -4.01 19.30
C PRO A 358 25.82 -3.84 18.38
N PHE A 359 25.62 -3.38 17.14
CA PHE A 359 26.66 -3.19 16.13
C PHE A 359 27.05 -1.71 15.95
N ASP A 360 26.39 -0.78 16.65
CA ASP A 360 26.73 0.65 16.64
C ASP A 360 27.90 0.90 17.60
N HIS A 361 29.11 0.98 17.06
CA HIS A 361 30.28 1.43 17.80
C HIS A 361 30.29 2.95 17.91
N GLY A 362 29.48 3.51 18.82
CA GLY A 362 29.61 4.86 19.35
C GLY A 362 28.99 5.99 18.52
N ASP A 363 28.84 5.89 17.23
CA ASP A 363 28.11 6.86 16.39
C ASP A 363 27.15 6.10 15.51
N ALA A 364 25.90 6.07 15.91
CA ALA A 364 24.82 5.35 15.24
C ALA A 364 24.64 5.81 13.78
N VAL A 365 25.51 5.33 12.88
CA VAL A 365 25.39 5.55 11.43
C VAL A 365 24.01 5.05 10.94
N ARG A 366 23.54 3.97 11.54
CA ARG A 366 22.23 3.39 11.26
C ARG A 366 21.08 4.32 11.66
N ASN A 367 21.15 4.94 12.84
CA ASN A 367 20.12 5.89 13.31
C ASN A 367 20.08 7.17 12.48
N ARG A 368 21.20 7.59 11.90
CA ARG A 368 21.25 8.73 10.98
C ARG A 368 20.68 8.41 9.61
N GLN A 369 20.56 7.14 9.25
CA GLN A 369 20.09 6.67 7.95
C GLN A 369 18.69 6.07 7.98
N THR A 370 18.17 5.71 9.16
CA THR A 370 16.82 5.17 9.30
C THR A 370 15.83 6.31 9.43
N GLU A 371 14.92 6.39 8.46
CA GLU A 371 13.83 7.34 8.43
C GLU A 371 12.53 6.61 8.79
N ILE A 372 11.92 7.01 9.91
CA ILE A 372 10.63 6.51 10.36
C ILE A 372 9.72 7.69 10.56
N ALA A 373 8.67 7.77 9.77
CA ALA A 373 7.73 8.88 9.79
C ALA A 373 6.31 8.44 9.48
N PHE A 374 5.36 9.33 9.71
CA PHE A 374 4.02 9.14 9.16
C PHE A 374 4.02 9.34 7.66
N GLY A 375 3.30 8.48 6.93
CA GLY A 375 3.15 8.62 5.50
C GLY A 375 2.42 9.93 5.15
N GLY A 376 2.95 10.64 4.16
CA GLY A 376 2.45 11.96 3.73
C GLY A 376 1.37 11.91 2.66
N LEU A 377 1.03 10.72 2.13
CA LEU A 377 0.05 10.59 1.06
C LEU A 377 -1.38 10.81 1.58
N THR A 378 -2.15 11.60 0.84
CA THR A 378 -3.59 11.77 1.09
C THR A 378 -4.33 10.45 0.94
N ARG A 379 -5.53 10.34 1.52
CA ARG A 379 -6.32 9.11 1.40
C ARG A 379 -6.62 8.74 -0.06
N GLN A 380 -6.92 9.71 -0.90
CA GLN A 380 -7.10 9.53 -2.33
C GLN A 380 -5.85 8.92 -2.99
N GLN A 381 -4.66 9.46 -2.70
CA GLN A 381 -3.40 8.94 -3.22
C GLN A 381 -3.13 7.50 -2.75
N GLN A 382 -3.46 7.18 -1.50
CA GLN A 382 -3.34 5.82 -0.97
C GLN A 382 -4.20 4.83 -1.77
N ILE A 383 -5.46 5.18 -2.06
CA ILE A 383 -6.38 4.31 -2.82
C ILE A 383 -5.94 4.15 -4.28
N ILE A 384 -5.42 5.20 -4.91
CA ILE A 384 -4.84 5.13 -6.26
C ILE A 384 -3.69 4.12 -6.31
N GLY A 385 -3.00 3.90 -5.20
CA GLY A 385 -1.90 2.94 -5.08
C GLY A 385 -2.21 1.57 -5.64
N ILE A 386 -3.43 1.03 -5.43
CA ILE A 386 -3.79 -0.30 -5.95
C ILE A 386 -3.88 -0.33 -7.48
N GLY A 387 -4.18 0.80 -8.12
CA GLY A 387 -4.21 0.93 -9.58
C GLY A 387 -2.85 0.66 -10.22
N PHE A 388 -1.75 0.91 -9.50
CA PHE A 388 -0.41 0.64 -9.99
C PHE A 388 -0.11 -0.86 -10.18
N LEU A 389 -0.98 -1.78 -9.75
CA LEU A 389 -0.89 -3.18 -10.15
C LEU A 389 -0.93 -3.36 -11.67
N PHE A 390 -1.68 -2.52 -12.39
CA PHE A 390 -1.68 -2.52 -13.85
C PHE A 390 -0.35 -2.02 -14.44
N VAL A 391 0.31 -1.08 -13.77
CA VAL A 391 1.64 -0.59 -14.17
C VAL A 391 2.71 -1.65 -13.92
N GLU A 392 2.70 -2.30 -12.75
CA GLU A 392 3.64 -3.38 -12.42
C GLU A 392 3.56 -4.53 -13.44
N ASP A 393 2.35 -4.94 -13.82
CA ASP A 393 2.15 -5.98 -14.83
C ASP A 393 2.66 -5.53 -16.21
N ALA A 394 2.30 -4.31 -16.65
CA ALA A 394 2.78 -3.77 -17.93
C ALA A 394 4.32 -3.68 -18.00
N LEU A 395 4.96 -3.40 -16.85
CA LEU A 395 6.41 -3.42 -16.73
C LEU A 395 6.97 -4.85 -16.70
N ALA A 396 6.25 -5.84 -16.17
CA ALA A 396 6.68 -7.23 -16.15
C ALA A 396 6.65 -7.88 -17.54
N GLU A 397 5.68 -7.51 -18.40
CA GLU A 397 5.50 -8.03 -19.76
C GLU A 397 6.45 -7.39 -20.79
N GLY A 398 7.00 -6.23 -20.53
CA GLY A 398 7.88 -5.43 -21.44
C GLY A 398 9.33 -5.76 -21.29
#